data_47d8be64f81976db768c42b672c94a59
#
_entry.id   47d8be64f81976db768c42b672c94a59
#
_cell.length_a   1.000
_cell.length_b   1.000
_cell.length_c   1.000
_cell.angle_alpha   90.00
_cell.angle_beta   90.00
_cell.angle_gamma   90.00
#
_symmetry.space_group_name_H-M   'P 1'
#
loop_
_entity.id
_entity.type
_entity.pdbx_description
1 polymer ?
#
loop_
_entity_poly.entity_id
_entity_poly.type
_entity_poly.pdbx_seq_one_letter_code
_entity_poly.pdbx_strand_id
1 'polypeptide(L)'
;MKPSDITFPREWERINPESLKGTIMVIGESDTGKTTFARYLFLQLCRCHICPEQGRRGRVAFLDCDVGQSTLGLPTTLNLALSGSEPSAFPPEGDTLSYFVGATSPRGHMLPTVIGARKLQKKAQELGAEVIVVDTTGLVSRLAGGGALKQWKVELLEPSVLVGLERGAELEHILWPWRWDKRVRVYDLPVSEYVNEKTRTERITHREERFRSYFQKAHTLRVPFRDVVVFGIEMMAGGRLLTFQDDEGFAMALGVARAYDRKGQELTASTPLPSLEGVSSIRFGSLKLDPTTGQELKGSNR
;
A
#
# COMPACT_ATOMS: atom_id res chain seq x y z
N MET A 1 3.78 10.53 15.25
CA MET A 1 2.57 10.31 16.05
C MET A 1 2.93 9.31 17.13
N LYS A 2 2.93 9.71 18.39
CA LYS A 2 3.18 8.81 19.52
C LYS A 2 1.88 8.08 19.87
N PRO A 3 1.94 6.87 20.43
CA PRO A 3 0.73 6.14 20.83
C PRO A 3 -0.14 6.91 21.85
N SER A 4 0.46 7.81 22.64
CA SER A 4 -0.23 8.66 23.62
C SER A 4 -1.14 9.73 22.99
N ASP A 5 -1.01 9.98 21.69
CA ASP A 5 -1.70 11.08 21.00
C ASP A 5 -2.98 10.60 20.28
N ILE A 6 -3.35 9.31 20.41
CA ILE A 6 -4.50 8.73 19.78
C ILE A 6 -5.56 8.43 20.82
N THR A 7 -6.69 9.11 20.75
CA THR A 7 -7.90 8.70 21.47
C THR A 7 -8.62 7.65 20.61
N PHE A 8 -8.82 6.47 21.16
CA PHE A 8 -9.45 5.36 20.45
C PHE A 8 -10.59 4.74 21.28
N PRO A 9 -11.58 4.11 20.63
CA PRO A 9 -12.67 3.43 21.30
C PRO A 9 -12.15 2.30 22.20
N ARG A 10 -12.77 2.12 23.37
CA ARG A 10 -12.44 1.00 24.29
C ARG A 10 -12.64 -0.36 23.65
N GLU A 11 -13.52 -0.44 22.65
CA GLU A 11 -13.78 -1.65 21.88
C GLU A 11 -12.55 -2.18 21.14
N TRP A 12 -11.57 -1.33 20.82
CA TRP A 12 -10.31 -1.78 20.22
C TRP A 12 -9.48 -2.65 21.18
N GLU A 13 -9.65 -2.49 22.49
CA GLU A 13 -8.99 -3.29 23.52
C GLU A 13 -9.52 -4.73 23.60
N ARG A 14 -10.66 -5.04 22.93
CA ARG A 14 -11.16 -6.43 22.82
C ARG A 14 -10.23 -7.35 22.05
N ILE A 15 -9.34 -6.77 21.25
CA ILE A 15 -8.35 -7.53 20.50
C ILE A 15 -7.09 -7.61 21.36
N ASN A 16 -6.81 -8.81 21.89
CA ASN A 16 -5.58 -9.06 22.63
C ASN A 16 -4.41 -9.30 21.65
N PRO A 17 -3.44 -8.36 21.53
CA PRO A 17 -2.34 -8.46 20.58
C PRO A 17 -1.46 -9.70 20.82
N GLU A 18 -1.29 -10.16 22.06
CA GLU A 18 -0.45 -11.33 22.39
C GLU A 18 -0.97 -12.63 21.79
N SER A 19 -2.28 -12.70 21.53
CA SER A 19 -2.93 -13.88 20.94
C SER A 19 -2.89 -13.91 19.42
N LEU A 20 -2.42 -12.84 18.77
CA LEU A 20 -2.46 -12.69 17.32
C LEU A 20 -1.19 -13.22 16.67
N LYS A 21 -1.37 -13.99 15.58
CA LYS A 21 -0.29 -14.55 14.75
C LYS A 21 -0.70 -14.53 13.29
N GLY A 22 0.30 -14.58 12.40
CA GLY A 22 0.06 -14.63 10.97
C GLY A 22 -0.42 -13.29 10.39
N THR A 23 -1.31 -13.33 9.44
CA THR A 23 -1.79 -12.12 8.75
C THR A 23 -3.10 -11.62 9.36
N ILE A 24 -3.14 -10.33 9.67
CA ILE A 24 -4.30 -9.61 10.20
C ILE A 24 -4.72 -8.57 9.17
N MET A 25 -5.92 -8.68 8.63
CA MET A 25 -6.38 -7.77 7.59
C MET A 25 -7.46 -6.82 8.12
N VAL A 26 -7.23 -5.51 7.99
CA VAL A 26 -8.13 -4.46 8.43
C VAL A 26 -8.98 -3.98 7.24
N ILE A 27 -10.29 -4.04 7.39
CA ILE A 27 -11.29 -3.70 6.36
C ILE A 27 -12.21 -2.59 6.89
N GLY A 28 -12.66 -1.71 6.03
CA GLY A 28 -13.62 -0.64 6.33
C GLY A 28 -13.73 0.32 5.15
N GLU A 29 -14.75 1.12 5.15
CA GLU A 29 -14.96 2.18 4.17
C GLU A 29 -13.93 3.30 4.33
N SER A 30 -13.91 4.25 3.40
CA SER A 30 -13.08 5.46 3.56
C SER A 30 -13.48 6.19 4.86
N ASP A 31 -12.48 6.76 5.53
CA ASP A 31 -12.68 7.53 6.77
C ASP A 31 -13.38 6.74 7.90
N THR A 32 -13.08 5.46 8.04
CA THR A 32 -13.49 4.65 9.19
C THR A 32 -12.38 4.52 10.25
N GLY A 33 -11.24 5.17 10.04
CA GLY A 33 -10.09 5.07 10.96
C GLY A 33 -9.24 3.80 10.79
N LYS A 34 -9.43 3.03 9.70
CA LYS A 34 -8.65 1.79 9.43
C LYS A 34 -7.15 1.94 9.62
N THR A 35 -6.57 2.94 8.97
CA THR A 35 -5.14 3.20 9.03
C THR A 35 -4.69 3.54 10.45
N THR A 36 -5.49 4.30 11.21
CA THR A 36 -5.22 4.62 12.61
C THR A 36 -5.26 3.35 13.46
N PHE A 37 -6.28 2.51 13.28
CA PHE A 37 -6.39 1.23 13.95
C PHE A 37 -5.25 0.28 13.57
N ALA A 38 -4.93 0.14 12.29
CA ALA A 38 -3.85 -0.72 11.81
C ALA A 38 -2.49 -0.31 12.40
N ARG A 39 -2.21 1.00 12.48
CA ARG A 39 -1.00 1.54 13.13
C ARG A 39 -0.99 1.28 14.63
N TYR A 40 -2.12 1.52 15.30
CA TYR A 40 -2.27 1.20 16.72
C TYR A 40 -1.96 -0.28 16.98
N LEU A 41 -2.61 -1.17 16.22
CA LEU A 41 -2.41 -2.61 16.34
C LEU A 41 -0.96 -3.02 16.07
N PHE A 42 -0.34 -2.47 15.01
CA PHE A 42 1.07 -2.70 14.70
C PHE A 42 1.97 -2.33 15.87
N LEU A 43 1.78 -1.17 16.48
CA LEU A 43 2.58 -0.74 17.63
C LEU A 43 2.37 -1.61 18.87
N GLN A 44 1.13 -2.07 19.12
CA GLN A 44 0.86 -3.01 20.20
C GLN A 44 1.53 -4.36 19.96
N LEU A 45 1.43 -4.90 18.75
CA LEU A 45 2.08 -6.14 18.35
C LEU A 45 3.60 -6.05 18.48
N CYS A 46 4.20 -4.95 18.07
CA CYS A 46 5.63 -4.74 18.26
C CYS A 46 6.02 -4.83 19.75
N ARG A 47 5.27 -4.21 20.65
CA ARG A 47 5.53 -4.29 22.09
C ARG A 47 5.42 -5.71 22.65
N CYS A 48 4.49 -6.52 22.10
CA CYS A 48 4.28 -7.89 22.55
C CYS A 48 5.30 -8.87 21.97
N HIS A 49 5.66 -8.71 20.70
CA HIS A 49 6.52 -9.64 19.96
C HIS A 49 8.01 -9.29 20.00
N ILE A 50 8.35 -8.01 20.24
CA ILE A 50 9.71 -7.51 20.28
C ILE A 50 10.00 -7.02 21.71
N CYS A 51 10.54 -7.88 22.52
CA CYS A 51 10.98 -7.54 23.87
C CYS A 51 12.31 -8.25 24.15
N PRO A 52 13.46 -7.62 23.83
CA PRO A 52 14.80 -8.21 24.00
C PRO A 52 15.07 -8.63 25.46
N GLU A 53 14.57 -7.87 26.42
CA GLU A 53 14.69 -8.16 27.86
C GLU A 53 13.99 -9.46 28.27
N GLN A 54 12.92 -9.83 27.56
CA GLN A 54 12.16 -11.08 27.76
C GLN A 54 12.57 -12.17 26.73
N GLY A 55 13.64 -11.96 25.95
CA GLY A 55 14.10 -12.89 24.92
C GLY A 55 13.21 -12.95 23.66
N ARG A 56 12.22 -12.08 23.51
CA ARG A 56 11.34 -12.01 22.35
C ARG A 56 11.96 -11.18 21.25
N ARG A 57 12.23 -11.78 20.07
CA ARG A 57 12.85 -11.16 18.90
C ARG A 57 12.00 -11.35 17.63
N GLY A 58 10.69 -11.50 17.78
CA GLY A 58 9.78 -11.61 16.64
C GLY A 58 9.80 -10.35 15.76
N ARG A 59 9.52 -10.50 14.47
CA ARG A 59 9.33 -9.36 13.56
C ARG A 59 7.85 -9.16 13.26
N VAL A 60 7.43 -7.92 13.28
CA VAL A 60 6.08 -7.50 12.86
C VAL A 60 6.21 -6.68 11.58
N ALA A 61 5.38 -6.99 10.60
CA ALA A 61 5.33 -6.25 9.35
C ALA A 61 4.06 -5.40 9.26
N PHE A 62 4.17 -4.24 8.64
CA PHE A 62 3.04 -3.40 8.24
C PHE A 62 2.97 -3.38 6.72
N LEU A 63 1.87 -3.87 6.18
CA LEU A 63 1.58 -3.91 4.75
C LEU A 63 0.50 -2.88 4.42
N ASP A 64 0.93 -1.75 3.88
CA ASP A 64 0.07 -0.67 3.43
C ASP A 64 -0.44 -0.96 2.01
N CYS A 65 -1.71 -1.33 1.92
CA CYS A 65 -2.38 -1.62 0.66
C CYS A 65 -3.33 -0.51 0.20
N ASP A 66 -3.22 0.72 0.72
CA ASP A 66 -3.99 1.85 0.22
C ASP A 66 -3.23 2.59 -0.90
N VAL A 67 -3.52 2.25 -2.16
CA VAL A 67 -2.90 2.85 -3.35
C VAL A 67 -3.16 4.35 -3.51
N GLY A 68 -4.21 4.87 -2.86
CA GLY A 68 -4.62 6.26 -3.00
C GLY A 68 -4.10 7.16 -1.90
N GLN A 69 -4.00 6.63 -0.68
CA GLN A 69 -3.64 7.38 0.52
C GLN A 69 -2.56 6.64 1.33
N SER A 70 -1.56 6.10 0.61
CA SER A 70 -0.46 5.38 1.26
C SER A 70 0.23 6.24 2.31
N THR A 71 0.57 5.60 3.41
CA THR A 71 1.23 6.21 4.56
C THR A 71 2.71 5.87 4.67
N LEU A 72 3.13 4.75 4.07
CA LEU A 72 4.53 4.32 4.03
C LEU A 72 5.25 4.80 2.77
N GLY A 73 4.60 4.72 1.61
CA GLY A 73 5.20 5.02 0.33
C GLY A 73 4.43 6.05 -0.50
N LEU A 74 4.69 6.10 -1.78
CA LEU A 74 4.02 7.02 -2.70
C LEU A 74 2.61 6.53 -3.07
N PRO A 75 1.68 7.43 -3.42
CA PRO A 75 0.47 7.01 -4.11
C PRO A 75 0.82 6.17 -5.33
N THR A 76 -0.07 5.26 -5.73
CA THR A 76 0.13 4.28 -6.81
C THR A 76 0.96 3.06 -6.46
N THR A 77 1.41 2.93 -5.22
CA THR A 77 2.17 1.77 -4.74
C THR A 77 1.49 1.10 -3.54
N LEU A 78 1.75 -0.18 -3.35
CA LEU A 78 1.58 -0.90 -2.09
C LEU A 78 2.94 -0.97 -1.42
N ASN A 79 2.98 -0.92 -0.08
CA ASN A 79 4.23 -0.75 0.63
C ASN A 79 4.33 -1.66 1.84
N LEU A 80 5.51 -2.20 2.06
CA LEU A 80 5.84 -3.07 3.18
C LEU A 80 6.95 -2.42 4.00
N ALA A 81 6.74 -2.34 5.31
CA ALA A 81 7.79 -2.01 6.26
C ALA A 81 7.81 -3.04 7.39
N LEU A 82 9.00 -3.35 7.90
CA LEU A 82 9.18 -4.26 9.02
C LEU A 82 9.58 -3.48 10.27
N SER A 83 9.15 -3.98 11.43
CA SER A 83 9.60 -3.43 12.71
C SER A 83 11.12 -3.57 12.85
N GLY A 84 11.75 -2.52 13.37
CA GLY A 84 13.13 -2.57 13.84
C GLY A 84 13.27 -3.35 15.16
N SER A 85 14.47 -3.29 15.74
CA SER A 85 14.77 -3.91 17.06
C SER A 85 14.09 -3.22 18.22
N GLU A 86 13.71 -1.97 18.07
CA GLU A 86 13.00 -1.17 19.09
C GLU A 86 11.72 -0.56 18.51
N PRO A 87 10.55 -1.01 18.95
CA PRO A 87 9.27 -0.59 18.40
C PRO A 87 8.80 0.72 19.05
N SER A 88 9.35 1.86 18.66
CA SER A 88 9.02 3.13 19.32
C SER A 88 8.11 4.06 18.52
N ALA A 89 8.05 3.92 17.19
CA ALA A 89 7.34 4.88 16.34
C ALA A 89 6.72 4.24 15.08
N PHE A 90 5.80 4.97 14.46
CA PHE A 90 5.30 4.71 13.13
C PHE A 90 5.55 5.94 12.24
N PRO A 91 6.07 5.80 11.02
CA PRO A 91 6.45 4.56 10.35
C PRO A 91 7.64 3.87 11.00
N PRO A 92 7.78 2.53 10.83
CA PRO A 92 8.96 1.81 11.30
C PRO A 92 10.23 2.39 10.67
N GLU A 93 11.33 2.37 11.42
CA GLU A 93 12.65 2.71 10.88
C GLU A 93 13.12 1.61 9.93
N GLY A 94 13.75 1.99 8.82
CA GLY A 94 14.31 1.09 7.83
C GLY A 94 13.72 1.25 6.44
N ASP A 95 14.16 0.37 5.54
CA ASP A 95 13.74 0.44 4.14
C ASP A 95 12.29 -0.02 3.95
N THR A 96 11.58 0.70 3.11
CA THR A 96 10.24 0.35 2.67
C THR A 96 10.31 -0.31 1.30
N LEU A 97 9.81 -1.54 1.21
CA LEU A 97 9.68 -2.24 -0.05
C LEU A 97 8.36 -1.87 -0.72
N SER A 98 8.40 -1.53 -2.00
CA SER A 98 7.23 -1.03 -2.73
C SER A 98 6.87 -1.92 -3.92
N TYR A 99 5.55 -2.10 -4.16
CA TYR A 99 5.02 -2.73 -5.36
C TYR A 99 4.15 -1.74 -6.14
N PHE A 100 4.43 -1.58 -7.43
CA PHE A 100 3.76 -0.60 -8.27
C PHE A 100 2.43 -1.11 -8.83
N VAL A 101 1.34 -0.41 -8.54
CA VAL A 101 0.01 -0.62 -9.11
C VAL A 101 -0.23 0.32 -10.30
N GLY A 102 0.33 1.52 -10.26
CA GLY A 102 0.28 2.50 -11.35
C GLY A 102 -1.03 3.28 -11.45
N ALA A 103 -1.84 3.26 -10.40
CA ALA A 103 -3.10 4.00 -10.29
C ALA A 103 -3.36 4.41 -8.85
N THR A 104 -4.10 5.50 -8.64
CA THR A 104 -4.48 6.02 -7.32
C THR A 104 -5.78 5.42 -6.79
N SER A 105 -6.36 4.47 -7.52
CA SER A 105 -7.55 3.71 -7.14
C SER A 105 -7.41 2.25 -7.59
N PRO A 106 -7.91 1.28 -6.81
CA PRO A 106 -7.93 -0.11 -7.25
C PRO A 106 -8.96 -0.39 -8.36
N ARG A 107 -9.88 0.54 -8.64
CA ARG A 107 -10.84 0.40 -9.74
C ARG A 107 -10.10 0.29 -11.08
N GLY A 108 -10.37 -0.76 -11.83
CA GLY A 108 -9.64 -1.08 -13.07
C GLY A 108 -8.23 -1.66 -12.85
N HIS A 109 -7.75 -1.74 -11.59
CA HIS A 109 -6.41 -2.20 -11.20
C HIS A 109 -6.47 -3.23 -10.05
N MET A 110 -7.56 -4.00 -9.96
CA MET A 110 -7.76 -4.96 -8.87
C MET A 110 -6.71 -6.08 -8.90
N LEU A 111 -6.42 -6.64 -10.09
CA LEU A 111 -5.43 -7.70 -10.23
C LEU A 111 -4.04 -7.28 -9.72
N PRO A 112 -3.42 -6.20 -10.21
CA PRO A 112 -2.12 -5.78 -9.68
C PRO A 112 -2.17 -5.43 -8.19
N THR A 113 -3.32 -4.93 -7.67
CA THR A 113 -3.49 -4.65 -6.24
C THR A 113 -3.49 -5.93 -5.40
N VAL A 114 -4.11 -7.01 -5.87
CA VAL A 114 -4.15 -8.29 -5.15
C VAL A 114 -2.81 -9.01 -5.26
N ILE A 115 -2.23 -9.06 -6.46
CA ILE A 115 -0.92 -9.69 -6.71
C ILE A 115 0.18 -8.99 -5.91
N GLY A 116 0.19 -7.66 -5.92
CA GLY A 116 1.18 -6.86 -5.17
C GLY A 116 1.10 -7.10 -3.67
N ALA A 117 -0.13 -7.15 -3.13
CA ALA A 117 -0.32 -7.48 -1.71
C ALA A 117 0.25 -8.86 -1.35
N ARG A 118 0.02 -9.90 -2.20
CA ARG A 118 0.57 -11.23 -1.98
C ARG A 118 2.08 -11.28 -2.09
N LYS A 119 2.66 -10.61 -3.10
CA LYS A 119 4.13 -10.55 -3.25
C LYS A 119 4.79 -9.91 -2.02
N LEU A 120 4.26 -8.79 -1.55
CA LEU A 120 4.79 -8.11 -0.36
C LEU A 120 4.58 -8.93 0.91
N GLN A 121 3.42 -9.60 1.07
CA GLN A 121 3.19 -10.52 2.19
C GLN A 121 4.21 -11.66 2.20
N LYS A 122 4.43 -12.32 1.05
CA LYS A 122 5.43 -13.38 0.90
C LYS A 122 6.81 -12.87 1.28
N LYS A 123 7.19 -11.68 0.80
CA LYS A 123 8.48 -11.07 1.13
C LYS A 123 8.61 -10.76 2.63
N ALA A 124 7.54 -10.29 3.28
CA ALA A 124 7.53 -10.10 4.73
C ALA A 124 7.80 -11.41 5.48
N GLN A 125 7.18 -12.52 5.04
CA GLN A 125 7.40 -13.86 5.61
C GLN A 125 8.84 -14.33 5.40
N GLU A 126 9.40 -14.15 4.20
CA GLU A 126 10.81 -14.47 3.87
C GLU A 126 11.78 -13.66 4.73
N LEU A 127 11.43 -12.42 5.07
CA LEU A 127 12.20 -11.55 5.97
C LEU A 127 11.94 -11.85 7.46
N GLY A 128 11.18 -12.91 7.78
CA GLY A 128 10.98 -13.41 9.13
C GLY A 128 9.85 -12.70 9.90
N ALA A 129 8.89 -12.07 9.22
CA ALA A 129 7.72 -11.52 9.90
C ALA A 129 6.82 -12.63 10.43
N GLU A 130 6.57 -12.66 11.73
CA GLU A 130 5.65 -13.59 12.40
C GLU A 130 4.22 -13.09 12.37
N VAL A 131 4.05 -11.77 12.38
CA VAL A 131 2.76 -11.09 12.30
C VAL A 131 2.80 -10.01 11.23
N ILE A 132 1.77 -9.96 10.40
CA ILE A 132 1.64 -8.98 9.31
C ILE A 132 0.31 -8.25 9.47
N VAL A 133 0.36 -6.95 9.71
CA VAL A 133 -0.83 -6.08 9.72
C VAL A 133 -1.04 -5.50 8.33
N VAL A 134 -2.19 -5.80 7.73
CA VAL A 134 -2.56 -5.33 6.38
C VAL A 134 -3.59 -4.22 6.48
N ASP A 135 -3.19 -2.98 6.20
CA ASP A 135 -4.10 -1.85 6.00
C ASP A 135 -4.63 -1.86 4.57
N THR A 136 -5.95 -1.77 4.39
CA THR A 136 -6.56 -1.91 3.07
C THR A 136 -7.23 -0.62 2.58
N THR A 137 -7.43 -0.50 1.27
CA THR A 137 -8.18 0.62 0.67
C THR A 137 -9.60 0.71 1.22
N GLY A 138 -10.17 1.91 1.22
CA GLY A 138 -11.58 2.14 1.58
C GLY A 138 -12.61 1.67 0.54
N LEU A 139 -12.18 1.01 -0.53
CA LEU A 139 -13.11 0.49 -1.55
C LEU A 139 -13.81 -0.78 -1.04
N VAL A 140 -15.07 -0.63 -0.60
CA VAL A 140 -15.92 -1.73 -0.12
C VAL A 140 -17.22 -1.87 -0.93
N SER A 141 -17.62 -0.86 -1.70
CA SER A 141 -18.86 -0.85 -2.48
C SER A 141 -18.98 -2.07 -3.40
N ARG A 142 -20.15 -2.75 -3.33
CA ARG A 142 -20.49 -3.89 -4.21
C ARG A 142 -20.45 -3.49 -5.68
N LEU A 143 -21.08 -2.36 -6.03
CA LEU A 143 -21.19 -1.88 -7.41
C LEU A 143 -19.84 -1.48 -8.00
N ALA A 144 -18.89 -1.07 -7.17
CA ALA A 144 -17.55 -0.70 -7.60
C ALA A 144 -16.55 -1.86 -7.53
N GLY A 145 -17.00 -3.09 -7.25
CA GLY A 145 -16.17 -4.27 -7.13
C GLY A 145 -15.35 -4.35 -5.83
N GLY A 146 -15.66 -3.50 -4.85
CA GLY A 146 -14.93 -3.47 -3.58
C GLY A 146 -15.07 -4.75 -2.77
N GLY A 147 -16.28 -5.33 -2.76
CA GLY A 147 -16.54 -6.62 -2.13
C GLY A 147 -15.68 -7.72 -2.74
N ALA A 148 -15.66 -7.84 -4.07
CA ALA A 148 -14.85 -8.83 -4.79
C ALA A 148 -13.36 -8.62 -4.49
N LEU A 149 -12.86 -7.37 -4.51
CA LEU A 149 -11.47 -7.07 -4.18
C LEU A 149 -11.09 -7.58 -2.78
N LYS A 150 -11.97 -7.37 -1.79
CA LYS A 150 -11.71 -7.81 -0.41
C LYS A 150 -11.75 -9.34 -0.30
N GLN A 151 -12.76 -9.98 -0.89
CA GLN A 151 -12.87 -11.43 -0.91
C GLN A 151 -11.63 -12.09 -1.52
N TRP A 152 -11.21 -11.66 -2.71
CA TRP A 152 -10.01 -12.21 -3.35
C TRP A 152 -8.73 -11.91 -2.58
N LYS A 153 -8.65 -10.77 -1.88
CA LYS A 153 -7.53 -10.53 -0.95
C LYS A 153 -7.53 -11.51 0.22
N VAL A 154 -8.68 -11.77 0.83
CA VAL A 154 -8.78 -12.75 1.93
C VAL A 154 -8.39 -14.13 1.44
N GLU A 155 -8.91 -14.59 0.30
CA GLU A 155 -8.55 -15.90 -0.28
C GLU A 155 -7.04 -16.02 -0.54
N LEU A 156 -6.39 -14.97 -1.04
CA LEU A 156 -5.00 -15.03 -1.45
C LEU A 156 -4.02 -14.80 -0.29
N LEU A 157 -4.37 -13.93 0.66
CA LEU A 157 -3.51 -13.60 1.80
C LEU A 157 -3.73 -14.54 2.99
N GLU A 158 -4.82 -15.30 3.00
CA GLU A 158 -5.18 -16.28 4.05
C GLU A 158 -5.01 -15.69 5.46
N PRO A 159 -5.66 -14.55 5.79
CA PRO A 159 -5.51 -13.94 7.09
C PRO A 159 -6.09 -14.85 8.19
N SER A 160 -5.39 -14.93 9.32
CA SER A 160 -5.91 -15.57 10.53
C SER A 160 -6.97 -14.70 11.23
N VAL A 161 -6.94 -13.39 10.97
CA VAL A 161 -7.86 -12.42 11.57
C VAL A 161 -8.31 -11.39 10.54
N LEU A 162 -9.62 -11.14 10.51
CA LEU A 162 -10.24 -9.99 9.84
C LEU A 162 -10.78 -9.02 10.88
N VAL A 163 -10.47 -7.75 10.72
CA VAL A 163 -11.03 -6.68 11.54
C VAL A 163 -11.82 -5.75 10.64
N GLY A 164 -13.14 -5.73 10.83
CA GLY A 164 -14.04 -4.79 10.17
C GLY A 164 -14.23 -3.54 11.04
N LEU A 165 -13.99 -2.34 10.47
CA LEU A 165 -14.41 -1.09 11.07
C LEU A 165 -15.61 -0.56 10.28
N GLU A 166 -16.78 -0.54 10.90
CA GLU A 166 -18.02 -0.17 10.23
C GLU A 166 -18.92 0.72 11.09
N ARG A 167 -19.73 1.56 10.42
CA ARG A 167 -20.73 2.44 11.07
C ARG A 167 -22.07 1.73 11.25
N GLY A 168 -22.32 0.73 10.42
CA GLY A 168 -23.57 -0.01 10.38
C GLY A 168 -23.37 -1.41 9.85
N ALA A 169 -23.90 -1.71 8.68
CA ALA A 169 -23.82 -3.04 8.05
C ALA A 169 -23.16 -2.99 6.66
N GLU A 170 -22.36 -1.97 6.39
CA GLU A 170 -21.75 -1.76 5.08
C GLU A 170 -20.71 -2.81 4.71
N LEU A 171 -20.17 -3.54 5.70
CA LEU A 171 -19.21 -4.62 5.49
C LEU A 171 -19.83 -6.03 5.50
N GLU A 172 -21.10 -6.19 5.81
CA GLU A 172 -21.77 -7.49 5.93
C GLU A 172 -21.54 -8.38 4.71
N HIS A 173 -21.64 -7.82 3.51
CA HIS A 173 -21.43 -8.56 2.27
C HIS A 173 -20.00 -9.07 2.06
N ILE A 174 -19.06 -8.57 2.85
CA ILE A 174 -17.64 -8.99 2.84
C ILE A 174 -17.39 -9.94 4.00
N LEU A 175 -17.82 -9.58 5.21
CA LEU A 175 -17.48 -10.29 6.45
C LEU A 175 -18.34 -11.51 6.73
N TRP A 176 -19.62 -11.51 6.29
CA TRP A 176 -20.58 -12.57 6.56
C TRP A 176 -20.06 -14.00 6.24
N PRO A 177 -19.47 -14.29 5.06
CA PRO A 177 -18.97 -15.62 4.76
C PRO A 177 -17.88 -16.07 5.73
N TRP A 178 -17.02 -15.15 6.13
CA TRP A 178 -15.84 -15.45 6.97
C TRP A 178 -16.18 -15.67 8.44
N ARG A 179 -17.32 -15.19 8.93
CA ARG A 179 -17.76 -15.50 10.30
C ARG A 179 -18.04 -16.99 10.53
N TRP A 180 -18.30 -17.73 9.45
CA TRP A 180 -18.55 -19.18 9.49
C TRP A 180 -17.31 -20.00 9.13
N ASP A 181 -16.26 -19.34 8.65
CA ASP A 181 -15.01 -20.01 8.30
C ASP A 181 -14.11 -20.15 9.54
N LYS A 182 -13.85 -21.41 9.94
CA LYS A 182 -13.05 -21.72 11.13
C LYS A 182 -11.58 -21.31 11.00
N ARG A 183 -11.10 -21.01 9.78
CA ARG A 183 -9.73 -20.57 9.52
C ARG A 183 -9.50 -19.12 9.91
N VAL A 184 -10.56 -18.31 9.99
CA VAL A 184 -10.51 -16.86 10.14
C VAL A 184 -11.32 -16.41 11.36
N ARG A 185 -10.71 -15.65 12.23
CA ARG A 185 -11.43 -14.96 13.31
C ARG A 185 -11.86 -13.57 12.86
N VAL A 186 -13.13 -13.25 12.96
CA VAL A 186 -13.67 -11.95 12.55
C VAL A 186 -13.96 -11.10 13.79
N TYR A 187 -13.51 -9.86 13.77
CA TYR A 187 -13.85 -8.84 14.75
C TYR A 187 -14.59 -7.69 14.06
N ASP A 188 -15.74 -7.33 14.61
CA ASP A 188 -16.51 -6.15 14.20
C ASP A 188 -16.28 -5.05 15.23
N LEU A 189 -15.71 -3.94 14.79
CA LEU A 189 -15.40 -2.80 15.64
C LEU A 189 -16.14 -1.55 15.16
N PRO A 190 -16.62 -0.73 16.07
CA PRO A 190 -17.23 0.54 15.72
C PRO A 190 -16.18 1.52 15.17
N VAL A 191 -16.61 2.42 14.31
CA VAL A 191 -15.83 3.58 13.89
C VAL A 191 -15.70 4.54 15.07
N SER A 192 -14.49 5.05 15.29
CA SER A 192 -14.25 6.04 16.33
C SER A 192 -15.00 7.36 16.05
N GLU A 193 -15.59 7.94 17.07
CA GLU A 193 -16.22 9.28 16.99
C GLU A 193 -15.22 10.41 16.69
N TYR A 194 -13.94 10.14 16.87
CA TYR A 194 -12.84 11.10 16.60
C TYR A 194 -12.30 11.03 15.17
N VAL A 195 -12.93 10.27 14.29
CA VAL A 195 -12.50 10.18 12.89
C VAL A 195 -12.88 11.45 12.14
N ASN A 196 -11.87 12.11 11.57
CA ASN A 196 -12.08 13.23 10.67
C ASN A 196 -12.25 12.71 9.23
N GLU A 197 -13.36 13.07 8.61
CA GLU A 197 -13.60 12.79 7.20
C GLU A 197 -12.79 13.74 6.32
N LYS A 198 -12.02 13.16 5.38
CA LYS A 198 -11.26 13.93 4.41
C LYS A 198 -12.10 14.18 3.16
N THR A 199 -12.15 15.41 2.73
CA THR A 199 -12.77 15.76 1.45
C THR A 199 -12.00 15.16 0.28
N ARG A 200 -12.66 15.07 -0.87
CA ARG A 200 -12.00 14.63 -2.10
C ARG A 200 -10.81 15.55 -2.48
N THR A 201 -10.99 16.85 -2.28
CA THR A 201 -9.94 17.85 -2.57
C THR A 201 -8.72 17.64 -1.68
N GLU A 202 -8.89 17.47 -0.38
CA GLU A 202 -7.77 17.21 0.54
C GLU A 202 -6.98 15.96 0.15
N ARG A 203 -7.67 14.89 -0.26
CA ARG A 203 -7.01 13.67 -0.74
C ARG A 203 -6.20 13.90 -2.02
N ILE A 204 -6.73 14.71 -2.94
CA ILE A 204 -6.03 15.08 -4.18
C ILE A 204 -4.80 15.91 -3.83
N THR A 205 -4.96 16.99 -3.07
CA THR A 205 -3.85 17.87 -2.66
C THR A 205 -2.75 17.08 -1.95
N HIS A 206 -3.12 16.18 -1.04
CA HIS A 206 -2.14 15.34 -0.35
C HIS A 206 -1.32 14.47 -1.33
N ARG A 207 -1.97 13.88 -2.36
CA ARG A 207 -1.24 13.10 -3.37
C ARG A 207 -0.33 13.97 -4.22
N GLU A 208 -0.82 15.13 -4.66
CA GLU A 208 -0.03 16.10 -5.44
C GLU A 208 1.22 16.55 -4.69
N GLU A 209 1.11 16.87 -3.41
CA GLU A 209 2.23 17.23 -2.55
C GLU A 209 3.26 16.09 -2.41
N ARG A 210 2.78 14.84 -2.26
CA ARG A 210 3.65 13.67 -2.18
C ARG A 210 4.44 13.47 -3.49
N PHE A 211 3.79 13.54 -4.64
CA PHE A 211 4.45 13.43 -5.94
C PHE A 211 5.40 14.61 -6.19
N ARG A 212 4.96 15.84 -5.93
CA ARG A 212 5.80 17.03 -6.08
C ARG A 212 7.08 16.90 -5.25
N SER A 213 6.97 16.56 -3.98
CA SER A 213 8.12 16.35 -3.09
C SER A 213 9.06 15.27 -3.60
N TYR A 214 8.52 14.15 -4.07
CA TYR A 214 9.31 13.04 -4.58
C TYR A 214 10.11 13.43 -5.83
N PHE A 215 9.47 14.13 -6.77
CA PHE A 215 10.10 14.52 -8.03
C PHE A 215 10.96 15.78 -7.93
N GLN A 216 11.07 16.45 -6.79
CA GLN A 216 11.99 17.59 -6.60
C GLN A 216 13.45 17.25 -6.92
N LYS A 217 13.86 16.02 -6.65
CA LYS A 217 15.22 15.51 -6.92
C LYS A 217 15.32 14.77 -8.26
N ALA A 218 14.28 14.85 -9.10
CA ALA A 218 14.27 14.13 -10.36
C ALA A 218 15.18 14.81 -11.39
N HIS A 219 15.87 13.96 -12.13
CA HIS A 219 16.66 14.34 -13.30
C HIS A 219 16.20 13.54 -14.52
N THR A 220 16.74 13.86 -15.68
CA THR A 220 16.45 13.15 -16.91
C THR A 220 17.33 11.92 -17.03
N LEU A 221 16.72 10.75 -17.10
CA LEU A 221 17.39 9.46 -17.31
C LEU A 221 17.00 8.91 -18.68
N ARG A 222 18.01 8.46 -19.45
CA ARG A 222 17.81 7.74 -20.72
C ARG A 222 17.82 6.26 -20.47
N VAL A 223 16.88 5.55 -21.08
CA VAL A 223 16.64 4.14 -20.87
C VAL A 223 16.58 3.40 -22.22
N PRO A 224 17.68 2.81 -22.66
CA PRO A 224 17.69 1.97 -23.83
C PRO A 224 16.89 0.69 -23.58
N PHE A 225 15.95 0.35 -24.45
CA PHE A 225 15.08 -0.83 -24.26
C PHE A 225 15.80 -2.17 -24.44
N ARG A 226 16.99 -2.17 -24.99
CA ARG A 226 17.83 -3.37 -25.04
C ARG A 226 18.34 -3.81 -23.63
N ASP A 227 18.36 -2.90 -22.67
CA ASP A 227 18.96 -3.10 -21.36
C ASP A 227 17.91 -3.48 -20.29
N VAL A 228 16.60 -3.34 -20.58
CA VAL A 228 15.51 -3.56 -19.63
C VAL A 228 14.29 -4.18 -20.28
N VAL A 229 13.52 -4.98 -19.51
CA VAL A 229 12.21 -5.46 -19.96
C VAL A 229 11.16 -4.36 -19.80
N VAL A 230 10.31 -4.14 -20.80
CA VAL A 230 9.28 -3.08 -20.77
C VAL A 230 7.89 -3.67 -20.74
N PHE A 231 7.13 -3.42 -19.66
CA PHE A 231 5.74 -3.82 -19.50
C PHE A 231 4.78 -2.64 -19.69
N GLY A 232 3.69 -2.86 -20.41
CA GLY A 232 2.67 -1.84 -20.67
C GLY A 232 3.13 -0.83 -21.74
N ILE A 233 3.89 -1.28 -22.73
CA ILE A 233 4.42 -0.44 -23.81
C ILE A 233 3.30 0.25 -24.60
N GLU A 234 2.12 -0.35 -24.68
CA GLU A 234 0.92 0.21 -25.30
C GLU A 234 0.40 1.46 -24.56
N MET A 235 0.76 1.61 -23.31
CA MET A 235 0.41 2.79 -22.48
C MET A 235 1.46 3.90 -22.56
N MET A 236 2.54 3.69 -23.31
CA MET A 236 3.65 4.64 -23.39
C MET A 236 3.22 5.95 -24.04
N ALA A 237 3.25 7.01 -23.25
CA ALA A 237 2.94 8.37 -23.68
C ALA A 237 3.63 9.39 -22.76
N GLY A 238 3.86 10.58 -23.25
CA GLY A 238 4.38 11.67 -22.43
C GLY A 238 3.51 11.93 -21.20
N GLY A 239 4.14 12.21 -20.08
CA GLY A 239 3.48 12.39 -18.79
C GLY A 239 3.04 11.08 -18.09
N ARG A 240 3.21 9.90 -18.70
CA ARG A 240 2.80 8.64 -18.11
C ARG A 240 3.72 8.25 -16.95
N LEU A 241 3.11 7.92 -15.81
CA LEU A 241 3.83 7.39 -14.67
C LEU A 241 4.32 5.97 -14.96
N LEU A 242 5.53 5.68 -14.56
CA LEU A 242 6.17 4.37 -14.67
C LEU A 242 6.96 4.04 -13.41
N THR A 243 7.38 2.81 -13.29
CA THR A 243 8.32 2.37 -12.25
C THR A 243 9.50 1.65 -12.87
N PHE A 244 10.66 1.81 -12.24
CA PHE A 244 11.84 0.99 -12.42
C PHE A 244 11.81 -0.13 -11.37
N GLN A 245 11.94 -1.37 -11.81
CA GLN A 245 11.79 -2.54 -10.94
C GLN A 245 13.07 -3.36 -10.91
N ASP A 246 13.36 -3.93 -9.75
CA ASP A 246 14.40 -4.93 -9.56
C ASP A 246 14.05 -6.28 -10.24
N ASP A 247 14.88 -7.28 -10.04
CA ASP A 247 14.70 -8.64 -10.57
C ASP A 247 13.54 -9.41 -9.91
N GLU A 248 13.14 -9.03 -8.71
CA GLU A 248 11.95 -9.55 -8.03
C GLU A 248 10.66 -8.82 -8.46
N GLY A 249 10.77 -7.70 -9.21
CA GLY A 249 9.66 -6.86 -9.68
C GLY A 249 9.11 -5.92 -8.62
N PHE A 250 9.91 -5.59 -7.60
CA PHE A 250 9.61 -4.50 -6.67
C PHE A 250 10.08 -3.15 -7.24
N ALA A 251 9.41 -2.09 -6.82
CA ALA A 251 9.69 -0.75 -7.31
C ALA A 251 10.92 -0.16 -6.61
N MET A 252 11.97 0.08 -7.38
CA MET A 252 13.17 0.81 -6.94
C MET A 252 12.94 2.33 -6.96
N ALA A 253 12.25 2.82 -8.00
CA ALA A 253 11.89 4.23 -8.15
C ALA A 253 10.69 4.40 -9.07
N LEU A 254 9.99 5.52 -8.92
CA LEU A 254 9.01 5.97 -9.90
C LEU A 254 9.67 6.95 -10.90
N GLY A 255 9.09 7.00 -12.10
CA GLY A 255 9.47 7.94 -13.14
C GLY A 255 8.26 8.44 -13.90
N VAL A 256 8.45 9.54 -14.62
CA VAL A 256 7.47 10.08 -15.57
C VAL A 256 8.08 10.08 -16.97
N ALA A 257 7.44 9.41 -17.91
CA ALA A 257 7.87 9.38 -19.31
C ALA A 257 7.85 10.80 -19.91
N ARG A 258 8.95 11.19 -20.56
CA ARG A 258 9.09 12.49 -21.25
C ARG A 258 8.98 12.34 -22.75
N ALA A 259 9.83 11.51 -23.31
CA ALA A 259 9.90 11.27 -24.74
C ALA A 259 10.26 9.81 -25.03
N TYR A 260 9.87 9.35 -26.18
CA TYR A 260 10.22 8.05 -26.70
C TYR A 260 10.75 8.18 -28.12
N ASP A 261 11.97 7.74 -28.35
CA ASP A 261 12.55 7.59 -29.66
C ASP A 261 12.31 6.14 -30.17
N ARG A 262 11.38 6.01 -31.13
CA ARG A 262 11.05 4.71 -31.74
C ARG A 262 12.23 4.13 -32.53
N LYS A 263 13.05 4.97 -33.17
CA LYS A 263 14.18 4.51 -33.99
C LYS A 263 15.34 4.08 -33.11
N GLY A 264 15.65 4.84 -32.07
CA GLY A 264 16.67 4.51 -31.08
C GLY A 264 16.23 3.49 -30.05
N GLN A 265 14.94 3.14 -30.01
CA GLN A 265 14.38 2.28 -28.93
C GLN A 265 14.81 2.75 -27.54
N GLU A 266 14.68 4.04 -27.31
CA GLU A 266 15.08 4.70 -26.08
C GLU A 266 13.93 5.50 -25.48
N LEU A 267 13.72 5.35 -24.17
CA LEU A 267 12.81 6.16 -23.37
C LEU A 267 13.62 7.22 -22.60
N THR A 268 13.13 8.43 -22.59
CA THR A 268 13.59 9.49 -21.68
C THR A 268 12.56 9.64 -20.57
N ALA A 269 12.99 9.51 -19.31
CA ALA A 269 12.13 9.63 -18.15
C ALA A 269 12.68 10.64 -17.14
N SER A 270 11.79 11.33 -16.43
CA SER A 270 12.12 12.14 -15.25
C SER A 270 11.99 11.27 -14.01
N THR A 271 13.07 11.08 -13.26
CA THR A 271 13.12 10.20 -12.08
C THR A 271 14.23 10.62 -11.12
N PRO A 272 14.09 10.41 -9.80
CA PRO A 272 15.20 10.55 -8.87
C PRO A 272 16.17 9.35 -8.87
N LEU A 273 15.91 8.29 -9.67
CA LEU A 273 16.78 7.12 -9.77
C LEU A 273 18.15 7.55 -10.37
N PRO A 274 19.28 7.32 -9.68
CA PRO A 274 20.57 7.87 -10.11
C PRO A 274 21.13 7.16 -11.36
N SER A 275 20.83 5.88 -11.58
CA SER A 275 21.29 5.07 -12.71
C SER A 275 20.35 3.88 -12.94
N LEU A 276 20.61 3.11 -14.00
CA LEU A 276 19.88 1.86 -14.28
C LEU A 276 20.49 0.63 -13.56
N GLU A 277 21.45 0.83 -12.68
CA GLU A 277 22.06 -0.28 -11.94
C GLU A 277 20.99 -1.00 -11.08
N GLY A 278 20.92 -2.33 -11.21
CA GLY A 278 19.93 -3.17 -10.55
C GLY A 278 18.53 -3.11 -11.15
N VAL A 279 18.28 -2.31 -12.18
CA VAL A 279 16.98 -2.26 -12.86
C VAL A 279 16.87 -3.40 -13.86
N SER A 280 15.91 -4.28 -13.64
CA SER A 280 15.59 -5.41 -14.54
C SER A 280 14.46 -5.09 -15.48
N SER A 281 13.49 -4.28 -15.03
CA SER A 281 12.32 -3.95 -15.86
C SER A 281 11.75 -2.57 -15.59
N ILE A 282 10.96 -2.08 -16.56
CA ILE A 282 10.11 -0.89 -16.44
C ILE A 282 8.67 -1.31 -16.63
N ARG A 283 7.78 -0.75 -15.82
CA ARG A 283 6.34 -0.94 -15.97
C ARG A 283 5.62 0.40 -16.03
N PHE A 284 4.81 0.59 -17.08
CA PHE A 284 3.94 1.75 -17.20
C PHE A 284 2.67 1.56 -16.40
N GLY A 285 2.24 2.65 -15.71
CA GLY A 285 0.94 2.74 -15.04
C GLY A 285 -0.11 3.40 -15.91
N SER A 286 -1.35 3.45 -15.43
CA SER A 286 -2.44 4.17 -16.11
C SER A 286 -2.45 5.67 -15.82
N LEU A 287 -1.79 6.10 -14.73
CA LEU A 287 -1.76 7.50 -14.31
C LEU A 287 -0.88 8.33 -15.24
N LYS A 288 -1.33 9.55 -15.56
CA LYS A 288 -0.50 10.62 -16.14
C LYS A 288 -0.25 11.68 -15.07
N LEU A 289 0.96 12.16 -14.99
CA LEU A 289 1.43 13.07 -13.94
C LEU A 289 2.30 14.18 -14.50
N ASP A 290 2.13 15.40 -14.00
CA ASP A 290 3.12 16.44 -14.12
C ASP A 290 4.09 16.35 -12.94
N PRO A 291 5.36 15.98 -13.14
CA PRO A 291 6.30 15.79 -12.03
C PRO A 291 6.71 17.11 -11.37
N THR A 292 6.47 18.27 -12.00
CA THR A 292 6.79 19.58 -11.43
C THR A 292 5.76 20.00 -10.40
N THR A 293 4.49 19.80 -10.70
CA THR A 293 3.37 20.20 -9.83
C THR A 293 2.87 19.05 -8.96
N GLY A 294 3.12 17.80 -9.36
CA GLY A 294 2.55 16.60 -8.76
C GLY A 294 1.12 16.31 -9.20
N GLN A 295 0.56 17.11 -10.10
CA GLN A 295 -0.83 17.01 -10.53
C GLN A 295 -1.10 15.81 -11.43
N GLU A 296 -2.21 15.13 -11.17
CA GLU A 296 -2.74 14.11 -12.06
C GLU A 296 -3.29 14.78 -13.34
N LEU A 297 -2.72 14.44 -14.48
CA LEU A 297 -3.17 14.94 -15.77
C LEU A 297 -4.37 14.12 -16.25
N LYS A 298 -5.48 14.79 -16.56
CA LYS A 298 -6.65 14.15 -17.15
C LYS A 298 -6.26 13.56 -18.51
N GLY A 299 -6.48 12.27 -18.70
CA GLY A 299 -6.37 11.67 -20.02
C GLY A 299 -7.34 12.36 -20.98
N SER A 300 -6.86 12.88 -22.11
CA SER A 300 -7.77 13.18 -23.21
C SER A 300 -8.42 11.85 -23.60
N ASN A 301 -9.71 11.69 -23.32
CA ASN A 301 -10.50 10.62 -23.95
C ASN A 301 -10.40 10.82 -25.47
N ARG A 302 -9.60 10.00 -26.11
CA ARG A 302 -9.72 9.72 -27.54
C ARG A 302 -10.09 8.27 -27.71
#